data_cf6c6d96eb1aa67b93b15a5d4cbe903b
#
_entry.id   cf6c6d96eb1aa67b93b15a5d4cbe903b
#
_cell.length_a   1.000
_cell.length_b   1.000
_cell.length_c   1.000
_cell.angle_alpha   90.00
_cell.angle_beta   90.00
_cell.angle_gamma   90.00
#
_symmetry.space_group_name_H-M   'P 1'
#
loop_
_entity.id
_entity.type
_entity.pdbx_description
1 polymer ?
#
loop_
_entity_poly.entity_id
_entity_poly.type
_entity_poly.pdbx_seq_one_letter_code
_entity_poly.pdbx_strand_id
1 'polypeptide(L)' 'EMSDFEALSLMIMAALLLIAVIELVLKLIDRD' A
#
# COMPACT_ATOMS: atom_id res chain seq x y z
N GLU A 1 -8.43 -19.34 10.47
CA GLU A 1 -7.55 -19.56 9.31
C GLU A 1 -7.98 -18.71 8.14
N MET A 2 -7.01 -18.16 7.45
CA MET A 2 -7.28 -17.34 6.28
C MET A 2 -7.36 -18.23 5.04
N SER A 3 -8.32 -17.92 4.18
CA SER A 3 -8.41 -18.62 2.90
C SER A 3 -7.35 -18.06 1.95
N ASP A 4 -7.12 -18.79 0.86
CA ASP A 4 -6.16 -18.31 -0.16
C ASP A 4 -6.60 -16.96 -0.72
N PHE A 5 -7.90 -16.78 -0.92
CA PHE A 5 -8.41 -15.52 -1.42
C PHE A 5 -8.14 -14.37 -0.44
N GLU A 6 -8.35 -14.64 0.84
CA GLU A 6 -8.11 -13.62 1.87
C GLU A 6 -6.63 -13.25 1.93
N ALA A 7 -5.75 -14.24 1.82
CA ALA A 7 -4.31 -13.98 1.84
C ALA A 7 -3.90 -13.12 0.64
N LEU A 8 -4.42 -13.43 -0.54
CA LEU A 8 -4.14 -12.64 -1.73
C LEU A 8 -4.66 -11.22 -1.59
N SER A 9 -5.86 -11.07 -1.03
CA SER A 9 -6.45 -9.74 -0.82
C SER A 9 -5.59 -8.90 0.11
N LEU A 10 -5.08 -9.51 1.18
CA LEU A 10 -4.22 -8.79 2.10
C LEU A 10 -2.90 -8.37 1.44
N MET A 11 -2.35 -9.22 0.60
CA MET A 11 -1.12 -8.87 -0.12
C MET A 11 -1.34 -7.68 -1.04
N ILE A 12 -2.45 -7.67 -1.77
CA ILE A 12 -2.78 -6.57 -2.68
C ILE A 12 -2.98 -5.29 -1.88
N MET A 13 -3.71 -5.35 -0.79
CA MET A 13 -3.95 -4.18 0.04
C MET A 13 -2.66 -3.65 0.65
N ALA A 14 -1.77 -4.53 1.08
CA ALA A 14 -0.47 -4.10 1.61
C ALA A 14 0.36 -3.40 0.54
N ALA A 15 0.33 -3.92 -0.68
CA ALA A 15 1.05 -3.29 -1.79
C ALA A 15 0.50 -1.90 -2.07
N LEU A 16 -0.82 -1.76 -2.08
CA LEU A 16 -1.46 -0.45 -2.30
C LEU A 16 -1.11 0.52 -1.18
N LEU A 17 -1.06 0.04 0.04
CA LEU A 17 -0.69 0.87 1.19
C LEU A 17 0.73 1.41 1.04
N LEU A 18 1.66 0.56 0.63
CA LEU A 18 3.05 0.97 0.42
C LEU A 18 3.14 2.04 -0.67
N ILE A 19 2.43 1.85 -1.77
CA ILE A 19 2.41 2.83 -2.85
C ILE A 19 1.85 4.16 -2.34
N ALA A 20 0.78 4.12 -1.55
CA ALA A 20 0.17 5.33 -1.02
C ALA A 20 1.13 6.09 -0.11
N VAL A 21 1.89 5.37 0.72
CA VAL A 21 2.87 6.00 1.60
C VAL A 21 3.98 6.67 0.79
N ILE A 22 4.45 5.99 -0.25
CA ILE A 22 5.49 6.56 -1.12
C ILE A 22 4.98 7.83 -1.80
N GLU A 23 3.75 7.80 -2.29
CA GLU A 23 3.17 8.99 -2.93
C GLU A 23 3.05 10.15 -1.95
N LEU A 24 2.66 9.87 -0.72
CA LEU A 24 2.55 10.91 0.29
C LEU A 24 3.92 11.54 0.57
N VAL A 25 4.95 10.71 0.72
CA VAL A 25 6.29 11.20 0.98
C VAL A 25 6.78 12.07 -0.18
N LEU A 26 6.55 11.61 -1.42
CA LEU A 26 6.95 12.37 -2.58
C LEU A 26 6.24 13.71 -2.67
N LYS A 27 4.94 13.74 -2.31
CA LYS A 27 4.20 15.00 -2.29
C LYS A 27 4.75 15.97 -1.27
N LEU A 28 5.15 15.47 -0.11
CA LEU A 28 5.71 16.32 0.93
C LEU A 28 7.05 16.90 0.50
N ILE A 29 7.85 16.11 -0.20
CA ILE A 29 9.14 16.59 -0.70
C ILE A 29 8.94 17.62 -1.82
N ASP A 30 7.99 17.37 -2.70
CA ASP A 30 7.75 18.24 -3.85
C ASP A 30 7.12 19.59 -3.48
N ARG A 31 6.41 19.64 -2.35
CA ARG A 31 5.72 20.89 -2.02
C ARG A 31 6.70 21.97 -1.55
N ASP A 32 7.93 21.58 -1.25
CA ASP A 32 8.99 22.53 -0.98
C ASP A 32 9.58 23.02 -2.28
#